data_18d3d66906b49ed5d72fba5f5cfd133e
#
_entry.id   18d3d66906b49ed5d72fba5f5cfd133e
#
_cell.length_a   1.000
_cell.length_b   1.000
_cell.length_c   1.000
_cell.angle_alpha   90.00
_cell.angle_beta   90.00
_cell.angle_gamma   90.00
#
_symmetry.space_group_name_H-M   'P 1'
#
loop_
_entity.id
_entity.type
_entity.pdbx_description
1 polymer ?
#
loop_
_entity_poly.entity_id
_entity_poly.type
_entity_poly.pdbx_seq_one_letter_code
_entity_poly.pdbx_strand_id
1 'polypeptide(L)'
;MGKKVTYERWINLFLPDGWNEREEMGFVLLEKENWPGMVQLSFIEREELTTPPSEAAKIYLEDTLEERDVPFPREAIRMENRPDAGVAVIDYKDTTSKDHTHWRIWFLVDKTRAIMAAYICDPEHDGYQIDEASRIIADLEFIPSTND
;
A
#
# COMPACT_ATOMS: atom_id res chain seq x y z
N MET A 1 -17.18 6.31 -14.78
CA MET A 1 -17.46 6.31 -13.35
C MET A 1 -16.67 5.23 -12.62
N GLY A 2 -16.13 5.54 -11.47
CA GLY A 2 -15.42 4.59 -10.66
C GLY A 2 -16.32 3.52 -10.05
N LYS A 3 -15.73 2.54 -9.44
CA LYS A 3 -16.47 1.47 -8.77
C LYS A 3 -15.92 1.25 -7.37
N LYS A 4 -16.79 0.75 -6.49
CA LYS A 4 -16.42 0.36 -5.14
C LYS A 4 -16.22 -1.15 -5.10
N VAL A 5 -15.11 -1.60 -4.54
CA VAL A 5 -14.80 -3.02 -4.40
C VAL A 5 -14.51 -3.31 -2.93
N THR A 6 -15.02 -4.44 -2.43
CA THR A 6 -14.85 -4.84 -1.03
C THR A 6 -14.04 -6.13 -0.98
N TYR A 7 -13.02 -6.16 -0.11
CA TYR A 7 -12.15 -7.33 0.06
C TYR A 7 -12.21 -7.86 1.48
N GLU A 8 -12.49 -9.15 1.63
CA GLU A 8 -12.36 -9.92 2.87
C GLU A 8 -13.07 -9.33 4.09
N ARG A 9 -14.02 -8.43 3.89
CA ARG A 9 -14.65 -7.64 4.97
C ARG A 9 -13.63 -6.75 5.68
N TRP A 10 -12.47 -6.55 5.09
CA TRP A 10 -11.42 -5.71 5.66
C TRP A 10 -11.51 -4.28 5.17
N ILE A 11 -11.66 -4.11 3.87
CA ILE A 11 -11.57 -2.79 3.26
C ILE A 11 -12.55 -2.60 2.13
N ASN A 12 -12.84 -1.33 1.89
CA ASN A 12 -13.49 -0.87 0.67
C ASN A 12 -12.47 -0.07 -0.13
N LEU A 13 -12.39 -0.35 -1.42
CA LEU A 13 -11.57 0.40 -2.36
C LEU A 13 -12.46 1.12 -3.36
N PHE A 14 -12.06 2.32 -3.74
CA PHE A 14 -12.74 3.10 -4.77
C PHE A 14 -11.81 3.20 -5.96
N LEU A 15 -12.15 2.47 -7.03
CA LEU A 15 -11.33 2.42 -8.24
C LEU A 15 -11.85 3.40 -9.29
N PRO A 16 -11.01 4.34 -9.76
CA PRO A 16 -11.39 5.21 -10.87
C PRO A 16 -11.63 4.43 -12.16
N ASP A 17 -12.23 5.09 -13.15
CA ASP A 17 -12.45 4.48 -14.46
C ASP A 17 -11.14 3.98 -15.07
N GLY A 18 -11.21 2.83 -15.69
CA GLY A 18 -10.05 2.22 -16.35
C GLY A 18 -9.23 1.32 -15.47
N TRP A 19 -9.46 1.33 -14.15
CA TRP A 19 -8.76 0.45 -13.23
C TRP A 19 -9.48 -0.88 -13.09
N ASN A 20 -8.70 -1.95 -13.04
CA ASN A 20 -9.19 -3.32 -12.86
C ASN A 20 -8.49 -3.95 -11.67
N GLU A 21 -9.22 -4.85 -11.01
CA GLU A 21 -8.64 -5.63 -9.91
C GLU A 21 -8.63 -7.11 -10.28
N ARG A 22 -7.66 -7.83 -9.74
CA ARG A 22 -7.63 -9.29 -9.80
C ARG A 22 -6.93 -9.82 -8.56
N GLU A 23 -7.32 -11.01 -8.14
CA GLU A 23 -6.67 -11.70 -7.05
C GLU A 23 -5.72 -12.75 -7.61
N GLU A 24 -4.51 -12.80 -7.06
CA GLU A 24 -3.50 -13.72 -7.51
C GLU A 24 -2.63 -14.14 -6.33
N MET A 25 -2.62 -15.42 -6.01
CA MET A 25 -1.78 -15.99 -4.96
C MET A 25 -1.90 -15.28 -3.60
N GLY A 26 -3.11 -14.87 -3.23
CA GLY A 26 -3.35 -14.19 -1.97
C GLY A 26 -3.14 -12.69 -2.00
N PHE A 27 -2.76 -12.13 -3.14
CA PHE A 27 -2.60 -10.69 -3.32
C PHE A 27 -3.72 -10.13 -4.16
N VAL A 28 -4.03 -8.86 -3.96
CA VAL A 28 -4.92 -8.11 -4.83
C VAL A 28 -4.05 -7.22 -5.71
N LEU A 29 -4.22 -7.31 -7.01
CA LEU A 29 -3.49 -6.50 -7.98
C LEU A 29 -4.44 -5.49 -8.63
N LEU A 30 -4.04 -4.23 -8.63
CA LEU A 30 -4.79 -3.14 -9.24
C LEU A 30 -3.99 -2.61 -10.41
N GLU A 31 -4.60 -2.63 -11.59
CA GLU A 31 -3.95 -2.21 -12.81
C GLU A 31 -4.88 -1.31 -13.61
N LYS A 32 -4.31 -0.32 -14.28
CA LYS A 32 -5.08 0.52 -15.19
C LYS A 32 -4.73 0.15 -16.63
N GLU A 33 -5.76 0.01 -17.45
CA GLU A 33 -5.58 -0.36 -18.84
C GLU A 33 -4.62 0.60 -19.55
N ASN A 34 -3.65 0.05 -20.28
CA ASN A 34 -2.63 0.78 -21.04
C ASN A 34 -1.62 1.55 -20.19
N TRP A 35 -1.58 1.32 -18.89
CA TRP A 35 -0.60 1.94 -17.99
C TRP A 35 0.38 0.89 -17.49
N PRO A 36 1.69 1.21 -17.42
CA PRO A 36 2.71 0.21 -17.10
C PRO A 36 2.84 -0.14 -15.62
N GLY A 37 2.34 0.71 -14.72
CA GLY A 37 2.47 0.45 -13.29
C GLY A 37 1.34 -0.38 -12.73
N MET A 38 1.52 -0.86 -11.50
CA MET A 38 0.47 -1.58 -10.78
C MET A 38 0.57 -1.35 -9.28
N VAL A 39 -0.55 -1.57 -8.59
CA VAL A 39 -0.61 -1.56 -7.14
C VAL A 39 -0.87 -2.99 -6.66
N GLN A 40 -0.07 -3.44 -5.71
CA GLN A 40 -0.26 -4.75 -5.08
C GLN A 40 -0.65 -4.55 -3.63
N LEU A 41 -1.70 -5.24 -3.19
CA LEU A 41 -2.17 -5.20 -1.81
C LEU A 41 -1.97 -6.55 -1.15
N SER A 42 -1.41 -6.54 0.05
CA SER A 42 -1.26 -7.73 0.89
C SER A 42 -1.97 -7.48 2.21
N PHE A 43 -2.67 -8.50 2.71
CA PHE A 43 -3.47 -8.41 3.92
C PHE A 43 -2.82 -9.21 5.03
N ILE A 44 -2.59 -8.58 6.18
CA ILE A 44 -1.86 -9.17 7.30
C ILE A 44 -2.68 -9.03 8.58
N GLU A 45 -2.92 -10.14 9.27
CA GLU A 45 -3.49 -10.09 10.61
C GLU A 45 -2.38 -9.76 11.59
N ARG A 46 -2.63 -8.83 12.49
CA ARG A 46 -1.64 -8.46 13.50
C ARG A 46 -1.63 -9.47 14.62
N GLU A 47 -0.47 -10.00 14.92
CA GLU A 47 -0.28 -10.93 16.04
C GLU A 47 -0.03 -10.16 17.33
N GLU A 48 0.73 -9.08 17.26
CA GLU A 48 1.02 -8.26 18.41
C GLU A 48 0.13 -7.00 18.36
N LEU A 49 -0.71 -6.81 19.33
CA LEU A 49 -1.76 -5.78 19.31
C LEU A 49 -1.53 -4.63 20.30
N THR A 50 -0.43 -4.65 21.05
CA THR A 50 -0.16 -3.62 22.05
C THR A 50 0.50 -2.38 21.48
N THR A 51 1.19 -2.50 20.34
CA THR A 51 1.81 -1.36 19.68
C THR A 51 0.75 -0.52 18.98
N PRO A 52 0.75 0.81 19.19
CA PRO A 52 -0.21 1.68 18.51
C PRO A 52 -0.11 1.57 16.99
N PRO A 53 -1.23 1.73 16.26
CA PRO A 53 -1.23 1.55 14.80
C PRO A 53 -0.17 2.38 14.05
N SER A 54 0.03 3.64 14.37
CA SER A 54 1.02 4.47 13.68
C SER A 54 2.44 3.93 13.86
N GLU A 55 2.77 3.54 15.08
CA GLU A 55 4.08 2.99 15.38
C GLU A 55 4.27 1.63 14.72
N ALA A 56 3.22 0.80 14.74
CA ALA A 56 3.26 -0.50 14.07
C ALA A 56 3.45 -0.35 12.57
N ALA A 57 2.79 0.62 11.95
CA ALA A 57 2.95 0.89 10.51
C ALA A 57 4.41 1.18 10.16
N LYS A 58 5.07 2.01 10.97
CA LYS A 58 6.48 2.33 10.77
C LYS A 58 7.37 1.10 10.91
N ILE A 59 7.13 0.28 11.95
CA ILE A 59 7.91 -0.93 12.20
C ILE A 59 7.75 -1.92 11.03
N TYR A 60 6.53 -2.15 10.56
CA TYR A 60 6.28 -3.02 9.42
C TYR A 60 7.03 -2.54 8.18
N LEU A 61 7.01 -1.23 7.94
CA LEU A 61 7.69 -0.68 6.77
C LEU A 61 9.20 -0.83 6.88
N GLU A 62 9.78 -0.53 8.03
CA GLU A 62 11.22 -0.68 8.26
C GLU A 62 11.65 -2.14 8.08
N ASP A 63 10.90 -3.08 8.65
CA ASP A 63 11.21 -4.50 8.54
C ASP A 63 11.16 -4.97 7.09
N THR A 64 10.16 -4.51 6.33
CA THR A 64 10.02 -4.86 4.93
C THR A 64 11.21 -4.38 4.10
N LEU A 65 11.66 -3.15 4.35
CA LEU A 65 12.79 -2.58 3.63
C LEU A 65 14.09 -3.32 3.98
N GLU A 66 14.26 -3.69 5.24
CA GLU A 66 15.42 -4.47 5.66
C GLU A 66 15.44 -5.87 5.02
N GLU A 67 14.29 -6.54 4.97
CA GLU A 67 14.19 -7.85 4.33
C GLU A 67 14.52 -7.81 2.84
N ARG A 68 14.24 -6.68 2.20
CA ARG A 68 14.53 -6.50 0.77
C ARG A 68 15.92 -5.96 0.50
N ASP A 69 16.71 -5.72 1.55
CA ASP A 69 18.03 -5.09 1.44
C ASP A 69 17.99 -3.73 0.76
N VAL A 70 16.93 -2.96 1.01
CA VAL A 70 16.81 -1.62 0.47
C VAL A 70 17.45 -0.63 1.43
N PRO A 71 18.52 0.06 1.03
CA PRO A 71 19.07 1.12 1.87
C PRO A 71 18.12 2.31 1.88
N PHE A 72 17.80 2.80 3.07
CA PHE A 72 16.90 3.95 3.20
C PHE A 72 17.30 4.81 4.39
N PRO A 73 17.23 6.13 4.26
CA PRO A 73 17.33 7.00 5.43
C PRO A 73 15.99 6.96 6.18
N ARG A 74 16.04 6.82 7.50
CA ARG A 74 14.82 6.70 8.29
C ARG A 74 13.90 7.92 8.15
N GLU A 75 14.48 9.08 7.93
CA GLU A 75 13.71 10.32 7.71
C GLU A 75 12.97 10.36 6.38
N ALA A 76 13.25 9.43 5.47
CA ALA A 76 12.50 9.31 4.23
C ALA A 76 11.12 8.70 4.44
N ILE A 77 10.90 8.01 5.57
CA ILE A 77 9.60 7.46 5.90
C ILE A 77 8.68 8.59 6.35
N ARG A 78 7.56 8.75 5.66
CA ARG A 78 6.55 9.72 6.02
C ARG A 78 5.45 9.05 6.83
N MET A 79 5.00 9.70 7.89
CA MET A 79 3.91 9.22 8.71
C MET A 79 2.66 10.03 8.43
N GLU A 80 1.54 9.36 8.27
CA GLU A 80 0.25 10.00 8.07
C GLU A 80 -0.73 9.46 9.11
N ASN A 81 -1.51 10.33 9.70
CA ASN A 81 -2.55 9.93 10.65
C ASN A 81 -3.90 9.99 9.98
N ARG A 82 -4.63 8.88 10.06
CA ARG A 82 -5.99 8.80 9.57
C ARG A 82 -6.91 8.47 10.74
N PRO A 83 -8.20 8.84 10.65
CA PRO A 83 -9.14 8.48 11.72
C PRO A 83 -9.25 6.98 11.95
N ASP A 84 -9.06 6.17 10.90
CA ASP A 84 -9.26 4.73 10.94
C ASP A 84 -7.94 3.93 11.00
N ALA A 85 -6.80 4.55 10.78
CA ALA A 85 -5.54 3.80 10.67
C ALA A 85 -4.31 4.68 10.85
N GLY A 86 -3.20 4.05 11.24
CA GLY A 86 -1.89 4.65 11.14
C GLY A 86 -1.30 4.31 9.79
N VAL A 87 -0.58 5.23 9.18
CA VAL A 87 -0.01 5.04 7.85
C VAL A 87 1.46 5.44 7.82
N ALA A 88 2.30 4.58 7.26
CA ALA A 88 3.70 4.88 6.97
C ALA A 88 3.93 4.68 5.48
N VAL A 89 4.67 5.57 4.85
CA VAL A 89 4.90 5.51 3.41
C VAL A 89 6.33 5.92 3.07
N ILE A 90 6.89 5.27 2.05
CA ILE A 90 8.22 5.62 1.53
C ILE A 90 8.25 5.44 0.02
N ASP A 91 9.04 6.31 -0.63
CA ASP A 91 9.37 6.17 -2.06
C ASP A 91 10.82 5.74 -2.18
N TYR A 92 11.11 4.81 -3.08
CA TYR A 92 12.48 4.47 -3.41
C TYR A 92 12.61 3.98 -4.84
N LYS A 93 13.83 4.06 -5.37
CA LYS A 93 14.15 3.52 -6.70
C LYS A 93 15.05 2.31 -6.51
N ASP A 94 14.68 1.22 -7.16
CA ASP A 94 15.48 0.01 -7.15
C ASP A 94 16.55 0.13 -8.24
N THR A 95 17.78 0.46 -7.85
CA THR A 95 18.89 0.62 -8.78
C THR A 95 19.66 -0.68 -9.02
N THR A 96 19.29 -1.75 -8.31
CA THR A 96 19.96 -3.04 -8.46
C THR A 96 19.42 -3.86 -9.62
N SER A 97 18.18 -3.58 -10.06
CA SER A 97 17.59 -4.25 -11.21
C SER A 97 17.93 -3.48 -12.48
N LYS A 98 17.89 -4.19 -13.63
CA LYS A 98 18.14 -3.56 -14.93
C LYS A 98 17.10 -2.49 -15.25
N ASP A 99 15.90 -2.63 -14.72
CA ASP A 99 14.77 -1.78 -15.07
C ASP A 99 14.66 -0.54 -14.21
N HIS A 100 15.47 -0.42 -13.14
CA HIS A 100 15.46 0.74 -12.26
C HIS A 100 14.05 1.13 -11.82
N THR A 101 13.28 0.14 -11.34
CA THR A 101 11.89 0.37 -10.98
C THR A 101 11.72 1.39 -9.86
N HIS A 102 10.66 2.17 -9.93
CA HIS A 102 10.27 3.10 -8.88
C HIS A 102 9.18 2.44 -8.04
N TRP A 103 9.35 2.51 -6.71
CA TRP A 103 8.43 1.92 -5.74
C TRP A 103 7.89 2.98 -4.81
N ARG A 104 6.62 2.87 -4.48
CA ARG A 104 6.05 3.54 -3.30
C ARG A 104 5.36 2.47 -2.47
N ILE A 105 5.75 2.36 -1.21
CA ILE A 105 5.18 1.37 -0.31
C ILE A 105 4.47 2.08 0.83
N TRP A 106 3.24 1.66 1.11
CA TRP A 106 2.45 2.09 2.26
C TRP A 106 2.21 0.92 3.18
N PHE A 107 2.21 1.17 4.48
CA PHE A 107 1.60 0.28 5.45
C PHE A 107 0.47 1.04 6.12
N LEU A 108 -0.74 0.48 6.04
CA LEU A 108 -1.93 1.01 6.69
C LEU A 108 -2.32 0.01 7.77
N VAL A 109 -2.36 0.48 9.01
CA VAL A 109 -2.52 -0.41 10.17
C VAL A 109 -3.65 0.09 11.06
N ASP A 110 -4.62 -0.77 11.36
CA ASP A 110 -5.62 -0.49 12.39
C ASP A 110 -5.31 -1.33 13.64
N LYS A 111 -6.28 -1.49 14.53
CA LYS A 111 -6.05 -2.23 15.77
C LYS A 111 -5.61 -3.67 15.57
N THR A 112 -6.21 -4.36 14.59
CA THR A 112 -6.05 -5.80 14.43
C THR A 112 -5.51 -6.21 13.07
N ARG A 113 -5.41 -5.29 12.12
CA ARG A 113 -5.12 -5.60 10.73
C ARG A 113 -4.05 -4.67 10.16
N ALA A 114 -3.29 -5.17 9.22
CA ALA A 114 -2.32 -4.37 8.49
C ALA A 114 -2.46 -4.66 7.00
N ILE A 115 -2.28 -3.62 6.20
CA ILE A 115 -2.30 -3.75 4.74
C ILE A 115 -1.01 -3.15 4.22
N MET A 116 -0.29 -3.95 3.44
CA MET A 116 0.85 -3.45 2.68
C MET A 116 0.35 -3.13 1.28
N ALA A 117 0.51 -1.89 0.84
CA ALA A 117 0.21 -1.47 -0.52
C ALA A 117 1.52 -1.07 -1.19
N ALA A 118 1.80 -1.63 -2.36
CA ALA A 118 3.02 -1.31 -3.10
C ALA A 118 2.67 -0.91 -4.52
N TYR A 119 3.07 0.30 -4.89
CA TYR A 119 2.98 0.78 -6.27
C TYR A 119 4.34 0.59 -6.93
N ILE A 120 4.33 0.01 -8.13
CA ILE A 120 5.55 -0.32 -8.87
C ILE A 120 5.39 0.17 -10.30
N CYS A 121 6.37 0.91 -10.82
CA CYS A 121 6.36 1.33 -12.22
C CYS A 121 7.76 1.59 -12.75
N ASP A 122 7.86 1.77 -14.07
CA ASP A 122 9.09 2.25 -14.70
C ASP A 122 9.33 3.71 -14.36
N PRO A 123 10.60 4.13 -14.20
CA PRO A 123 10.90 5.53 -13.87
C PRO A 123 10.35 6.55 -14.89
N GLU A 124 10.21 6.15 -16.14
CA GLU A 124 9.71 7.02 -17.20
C GLU A 124 8.24 7.41 -17.03
N HIS A 125 7.48 6.62 -16.24
CA HIS A 125 6.04 6.77 -16.13
C HIS A 125 5.57 7.09 -14.73
N ASP A 126 6.48 7.32 -13.78
CA ASP A 126 6.13 7.46 -12.38
C ASP A 126 5.27 8.70 -12.07
N GLY A 127 5.42 9.78 -12.83
CA GLY A 127 4.74 11.04 -12.55
C GLY A 127 3.23 11.05 -12.74
N TYR A 128 2.69 10.16 -13.58
CA TYR A 128 1.27 10.15 -13.88
C TYR A 128 0.47 9.22 -12.97
N GLN A 129 0.91 7.98 -12.92
CA GLN A 129 0.17 6.93 -12.24
C GLN A 129 0.25 7.03 -10.74
N ILE A 130 1.37 7.55 -10.23
CA ILE A 130 1.59 7.58 -8.79
C ILE A 130 0.54 8.45 -8.07
N ASP A 131 0.08 9.50 -8.70
CA ASP A 131 -0.96 10.35 -8.12
C ASP A 131 -2.30 9.63 -8.06
N GLU A 132 -2.66 8.91 -9.11
CA GLU A 132 -3.89 8.12 -9.14
C GLU A 132 -3.83 6.95 -8.16
N ALA A 133 -2.70 6.24 -8.14
CA ALA A 133 -2.47 5.14 -7.19
C ALA A 133 -2.55 5.65 -5.74
N SER A 134 -1.92 6.78 -5.46
CA SER A 134 -1.95 7.38 -4.13
C SER A 134 -3.35 7.75 -3.70
N ARG A 135 -4.18 8.23 -4.64
CA ARG A 135 -5.57 8.57 -4.34
C ARG A 135 -6.38 7.32 -3.99
N ILE A 136 -6.16 6.21 -4.69
CA ILE A 136 -6.82 4.94 -4.37
C ILE A 136 -6.49 4.56 -2.93
N ILE A 137 -5.23 4.64 -2.53
CA ILE A 137 -4.82 4.29 -1.18
C ILE A 137 -5.35 5.30 -0.16
N ALA A 138 -5.36 6.58 -0.48
CA ALA A 138 -5.88 7.62 0.42
C ALA A 138 -7.38 7.45 0.68
N ASP A 139 -8.12 6.99 -0.32
CA ASP A 139 -9.58 6.82 -0.22
C ASP A 139 -9.98 5.43 0.29
N LEU A 140 -9.03 4.52 0.48
CA LEU A 140 -9.27 3.20 1.03
C LEU A 140 -9.87 3.34 2.43
N GLU A 141 -10.92 2.56 2.71
CA GLU A 141 -11.56 2.56 4.03
C GLU A 141 -11.47 1.19 4.68
N PHE A 142 -11.05 1.16 5.95
CA PHE A 142 -11.17 -0.06 6.74
C PHE A 142 -12.63 -0.26 7.14
N ILE A 143 -13.10 -1.48 6.95
CA ILE A 143 -14.45 -1.85 7.42
C ILE A 143 -14.32 -2.13 8.91
N PRO A 144 -15.17 -1.53 9.77
CA PRO A 144 -15.09 -1.79 11.20
C PRO A 144 -15.18 -3.28 11.52
N SER A 145 -14.34 -3.73 12.47
CA SER A 145 -14.37 -5.11 12.91
C SER A 145 -15.65 -5.37 13.70
N THR A 146 -16.34 -6.48 13.39
CA THR A 146 -17.55 -6.85 14.09
C THR A 146 -17.30 -7.75 15.29
N ASN A 147 -16.04 -8.09 15.56
CA ASN A 147 -15.64 -9.01 16.63
C ASN A 147 -15.01 -8.29 17.81
N ASP A 148 -15.58 -7.20 18.17
CA ASP A 148 -15.10 -6.42 19.32
C ASP A 148 -15.63 -6.98 20.65
#